data_19d4b4761276b26ed8d926dc0fbcd441
#
_entry.id   19d4b4761276b26ed8d926dc0fbcd441
#
_cell.length_a   1.000
_cell.length_b   1.000
_cell.length_c   1.000
_cell.angle_alpha   90.00
_cell.angle_beta   90.00
_cell.angle_gamma   90.00
#
_symmetry.space_group_name_H-M   'P 1'
#
loop_
_entity.id
_entity.type
_entity.pdbx_description
1 polymer ?
#
loop_
_entity_poly.entity_id
_entity_poly.type
_entity_poly.pdbx_seq_one_letter_code
_entity_poly.pdbx_strand_id
1 'polypeptide(L)'
;TDHDAFAYLLRRYGITYVGAAIPSQSTRAQASAGALAALERTIRRERVKAVFPESSVNRSLAERIARDTGASAQYVLHGDTLGPADGPAGTYIGMEQTNTDALVRGMTGGRRGCRFPQ
;
A
#
# COMPACT_ATOMS: atom_id res chain seq x y z
N THR A 1 -0.23 -1.23 -3.91
CA THR A 1 -1.49 -1.18 -3.13
C THR A 1 -2.46 -2.26 -3.58
N ASP A 2 -3.49 -2.54 -2.80
CA ASP A 2 -4.52 -3.49 -3.19
C ASP A 2 -5.40 -2.93 -4.31
N HIS A 3 -5.86 -1.69 -4.20
CA HIS A 3 -6.63 -1.03 -5.26
C HIS A 3 -6.14 0.39 -5.55
N ASP A 4 -6.68 1.05 -6.58
CA ASP A 4 -6.21 2.38 -7.03
C ASP A 4 -6.92 3.51 -6.26
N ALA A 5 -6.47 3.78 -5.03
CA ALA A 5 -7.08 4.78 -4.13
C ALA A 5 -6.17 5.99 -3.83
N PHE A 6 -4.88 5.93 -4.13
CA PHE A 6 -3.90 6.89 -3.62
C PHE A 6 -3.37 7.89 -4.66
N ALA A 7 -4.05 8.06 -5.81
CA ALA A 7 -3.55 8.85 -6.94
C ALA A 7 -3.19 10.31 -6.58
N TYR A 8 -4.00 10.99 -5.76
CA TYR A 8 -3.71 12.36 -5.33
C TYR A 8 -2.48 12.46 -4.44
N LEU A 9 -2.34 11.57 -3.47
CA LEU A 9 -1.20 11.51 -2.57
C LEU A 9 0.09 11.23 -3.34
N LEU A 10 0.09 10.24 -4.20
CA LEU A 10 1.25 9.86 -5.01
C LEU A 10 1.72 11.02 -5.88
N ARG A 11 0.78 11.69 -6.57
CA ARG A 11 1.07 12.87 -7.39
C ARG A 11 1.59 14.04 -6.57
N ARG A 12 0.97 14.33 -5.41
CA ARG A 12 1.35 15.45 -4.54
C ARG A 12 2.79 15.35 -4.05
N TYR A 13 3.27 14.13 -3.79
CA TYR A 13 4.60 13.87 -3.24
C TYR A 13 5.59 13.28 -4.25
N GLY A 14 5.24 13.22 -5.53
CA GLY A 14 6.13 12.71 -6.58
C GLY A 14 6.50 11.24 -6.42
N ILE A 15 5.61 10.44 -5.84
CA ILE A 15 5.84 9.00 -5.63
C ILE A 15 5.47 8.25 -6.92
N THR A 16 6.41 7.46 -7.43
CA THR A 16 6.18 6.65 -8.63
C THR A 16 5.18 5.53 -8.35
N TYR A 17 4.08 5.54 -9.08
CA TYR A 17 3.08 4.47 -9.05
C TYR A 17 3.51 3.30 -9.94
N VAL A 18 3.66 2.13 -9.35
CA VAL A 18 4.03 0.90 -10.07
C VAL A 18 2.81 0.08 -10.47
N GLY A 19 1.78 0.06 -9.64
CA GLY A 19 0.52 -0.61 -9.91
C GLY A 19 -0.27 -0.97 -8.66
N ALA A 20 -1.49 -1.44 -8.88
CA ALA A 20 -2.34 -2.04 -7.86
C ALA A 20 -2.66 -3.50 -8.22
N ALA A 21 -2.88 -4.32 -7.20
CA ALA A 21 -3.25 -5.73 -7.39
C ALA A 21 -4.62 -5.85 -8.09
N ILE A 22 -5.52 -4.93 -7.75
CA ILE A 22 -6.82 -4.75 -8.41
C ILE A 22 -6.75 -3.40 -9.14
N PRO A 23 -6.59 -3.36 -10.46
CA PRO A 23 -6.47 -2.12 -11.24
C PRO A 23 -7.83 -1.43 -11.40
N SER A 24 -8.45 -1.08 -10.29
CA SER A 24 -9.78 -0.47 -10.20
C SER A 24 -9.86 0.38 -8.93
N GLN A 25 -10.72 1.38 -8.93
CA GLN A 25 -11.09 2.15 -7.74
C GLN A 25 -12.11 1.40 -6.84
N SER A 26 -12.54 0.23 -7.26
CA SER A 26 -13.50 -0.58 -6.49
C SER A 26 -12.83 -1.79 -5.86
N THR A 27 -12.95 -1.92 -4.55
CA THR A 27 -12.50 -3.10 -3.78
C THR A 27 -13.28 -4.37 -4.10
N ARG A 28 -14.40 -4.28 -4.83
CA ARG A 28 -15.22 -5.43 -5.27
C ARG A 28 -14.72 -6.05 -6.56
N ALA A 29 -13.84 -5.37 -7.30
CA ALA A 29 -13.23 -5.92 -8.51
C ALA A 29 -12.26 -7.05 -8.14
N GLN A 30 -12.15 -8.03 -9.04
CA GLN A 30 -11.19 -9.11 -8.86
C GLN A 30 -9.99 -8.94 -9.79
N ALA A 31 -8.80 -9.29 -9.27
CA ALA A 31 -7.61 -9.32 -10.09
C ALA A 31 -7.61 -10.52 -11.02
N SER A 32 -7.34 -10.31 -12.32
CA SER A 32 -7.11 -11.41 -13.24
C SER A 32 -5.72 -12.01 -13.04
N ALA A 33 -5.56 -13.30 -13.33
CA ALA A 33 -4.27 -13.98 -13.25
C ALA A 33 -3.21 -13.30 -14.15
N GLY A 34 -3.61 -12.85 -15.34
CA GLY A 34 -2.72 -12.12 -16.26
C GLY A 34 -2.26 -10.77 -15.72
N ALA A 35 -3.18 -10.01 -15.10
CA ALA A 35 -2.86 -8.73 -14.48
C ALA A 35 -1.90 -8.90 -13.29
N LEU A 36 -2.13 -9.92 -12.46
CA LEU A 36 -1.24 -10.23 -11.34
C LEU A 36 0.16 -10.62 -11.82
N ALA A 37 0.27 -11.50 -12.80
CA ALA A 37 1.56 -11.89 -13.37
C ALA A 37 2.31 -10.69 -13.99
N ALA A 38 1.60 -9.77 -14.63
CA ALA A 38 2.20 -8.54 -15.17
C ALA A 38 2.69 -7.62 -14.05
N LEU A 39 1.91 -7.45 -12.98
CA LEU A 39 2.29 -6.67 -11.80
C LEU A 39 3.53 -7.26 -11.12
N GLU A 40 3.58 -8.57 -10.90
CA GLU A 40 4.73 -9.24 -10.29
C GLU A 40 6.01 -9.05 -11.11
N ARG A 41 5.92 -9.17 -12.44
CA ARG A 41 7.07 -8.87 -13.31
C ARG A 41 7.56 -7.43 -13.16
N THR A 42 6.63 -6.48 -13.07
CA THR A 42 6.96 -5.07 -12.88
C THR A 42 7.60 -4.84 -11.51
N ILE A 43 7.06 -5.42 -10.44
CA ILE A 43 7.63 -5.34 -9.09
C ILE A 43 9.08 -5.83 -9.06
N ARG A 44 9.37 -6.95 -9.72
CA ARG A 44 10.74 -7.49 -9.81
C ARG A 44 11.65 -6.59 -10.64
N ARG A 45 11.20 -6.13 -11.82
CA ARG A 45 11.97 -5.25 -12.71
C ARG A 45 12.33 -3.93 -12.04
N GLU A 46 11.37 -3.30 -11.39
CA GLU A 46 11.54 -2.00 -10.72
C GLU A 46 12.15 -2.14 -9.31
N ARG A 47 12.41 -3.36 -8.85
CA ARG A 47 12.97 -3.66 -7.52
C ARG A 47 12.16 -3.02 -6.37
N VAL A 48 10.84 -3.11 -6.48
CA VAL A 48 9.92 -2.55 -5.48
C VAL A 48 10.14 -3.25 -4.14
N LYS A 49 10.31 -2.48 -3.07
CA LYS A 49 10.63 -3.02 -1.74
C LYS A 49 9.39 -3.44 -0.95
N ALA A 50 8.25 -2.82 -1.21
CA ALA A 50 7.03 -3.11 -0.47
C ALA A 50 5.80 -3.10 -1.37
N VAL A 51 4.90 -4.02 -1.09
CA VAL A 51 3.49 -4.01 -1.46
C VAL A 51 2.72 -3.57 -0.22
N PHE A 52 1.75 -2.70 -0.37
CA PHE A 52 1.02 -2.11 0.74
C PHE A 52 -0.40 -2.68 0.78
N PRO A 53 -0.69 -3.64 1.67
CA PRO A 53 -2.05 -4.09 1.94
C PRO A 53 -2.90 -2.93 2.45
N GLU A 54 -4.20 -2.99 2.21
CA GLU A 54 -5.14 -1.99 2.70
C GLU A 54 -6.04 -2.58 3.78
N SER A 55 -6.35 -1.78 4.81
CA SER A 55 -7.12 -2.24 5.98
C SER A 55 -8.55 -2.69 5.64
N SER A 56 -9.10 -2.19 4.53
CA SER A 56 -10.46 -2.51 4.03
C SER A 56 -10.51 -3.74 3.12
N VAL A 57 -9.36 -4.33 2.76
CA VAL A 57 -9.26 -5.43 1.80
C VAL A 57 -8.60 -6.65 2.46
N ASN A 58 -8.94 -7.85 1.99
CA ASN A 58 -8.31 -9.08 2.46
C ASN A 58 -6.82 -9.09 2.06
N ARG A 59 -5.96 -9.24 3.05
CA ARG A 59 -4.50 -9.17 2.89
C ARG A 59 -3.88 -10.30 2.08
N SER A 60 -4.58 -11.41 1.88
CA SER A 60 -4.02 -12.63 1.29
C SER A 60 -3.42 -12.40 -0.10
N LEU A 61 -4.01 -11.51 -0.90
CA LEU A 61 -3.51 -11.17 -2.23
C LEU A 61 -2.18 -10.41 -2.17
N ALA A 62 -2.11 -9.36 -1.36
CA ALA A 62 -0.88 -8.59 -1.17
C ALA A 62 0.25 -9.44 -0.57
N GLU A 63 -0.06 -10.31 0.39
CA GLU A 63 0.89 -11.24 0.98
C GLU A 63 1.40 -12.27 -0.03
N ARG A 64 0.54 -12.76 -0.92
CA ARG A 64 0.94 -13.66 -2.01
C ARG A 64 1.90 -12.95 -2.96
N ILE A 65 1.55 -11.75 -3.45
CA ILE A 65 2.41 -10.95 -4.32
C ILE A 65 3.76 -10.70 -3.66
N ALA A 66 3.78 -10.36 -2.37
CA ALA A 66 5.01 -10.14 -1.61
C ALA A 66 5.88 -11.40 -1.57
N ARG A 67 5.33 -12.57 -1.25
CA ARG A 67 6.05 -13.85 -1.27
C ARG A 67 6.64 -14.15 -2.66
N ASP A 68 5.84 -13.96 -3.70
CA ASP A 68 6.21 -14.32 -5.07
C ASP A 68 7.27 -13.36 -5.66
N THR A 69 7.37 -12.14 -5.14
CA THR A 69 8.28 -11.09 -5.65
C THR A 69 9.47 -10.78 -4.74
N GLY A 70 9.45 -11.21 -3.49
CA GLY A 70 10.45 -10.86 -2.47
C GLY A 70 10.23 -9.47 -1.84
N ALA A 71 9.13 -8.78 -2.15
CA ALA A 71 8.75 -7.53 -1.50
C ALA A 71 8.18 -7.79 -0.10
N SER A 72 8.10 -6.73 0.74
CA SER A 72 7.45 -6.80 2.05
C SER A 72 5.98 -6.42 1.95
N ALA A 73 5.08 -7.08 2.70
CA ALA A 73 3.66 -6.72 2.83
C ALA A 73 3.29 -6.34 4.27
N GLN A 74 4.25 -5.88 5.08
CA GLN A 74 4.00 -5.61 6.50
C GLN A 74 3.39 -4.24 6.80
N TYR A 75 3.46 -3.29 5.88
CA TYR A 75 3.01 -1.92 6.08
C TYR A 75 1.61 -1.72 5.48
N VAL A 76 0.61 -1.59 6.36
CA VAL A 76 -0.80 -1.45 5.97
C VAL A 76 -1.16 0.01 5.74
N LEU A 77 -1.95 0.27 4.70
CA LEU A 77 -2.55 1.59 4.44
C LEU A 77 -4.05 1.60 4.78
N HIS A 78 -4.54 2.75 5.11
CA HIS A 78 -5.96 3.04 5.30
C HIS A 78 -6.43 3.92 4.14
N GLY A 79 -7.18 3.36 3.19
CA GLY A 79 -7.69 4.08 2.01
C GLY A 79 -9.14 4.49 2.18
N ASP A 80 -10.01 3.53 2.50
CA ASP A 80 -11.47 3.70 2.51
C ASP A 80 -12.05 3.88 3.92
N THR A 81 -11.31 3.48 4.96
CA THR A 81 -11.79 3.49 6.36
C THR A 81 -10.73 3.98 7.31
N LEU A 82 -11.14 4.61 8.40
CA LEU A 82 -10.25 4.88 9.52
C LEU A 82 -9.86 3.58 10.22
N GLY A 83 -8.79 3.62 10.99
CA GLY A 83 -8.43 2.57 11.93
C GLY A 83 -9.33 2.54 13.15
N PRO A 84 -9.04 1.65 14.13
CA PRO A 84 -9.74 1.62 15.43
C PRO A 84 -9.72 3.00 16.09
N ALA A 85 -10.82 3.37 16.74
CA ALA A 85 -11.02 4.71 17.32
C ALA A 85 -9.97 5.09 18.38
N ASP A 86 -9.44 4.11 19.09
CA ASP A 86 -8.38 4.24 20.10
C ASP A 86 -6.97 4.06 19.53
N GLY A 87 -6.86 3.81 18.24
CA GLY A 87 -5.59 3.60 17.54
C GLY A 87 -5.04 4.86 16.86
N PRO A 88 -3.80 4.80 16.37
CA PRO A 88 -3.14 5.95 15.73
C PRO A 88 -3.84 6.43 14.46
N ALA A 89 -4.57 5.57 13.76
CA ALA A 89 -5.34 5.89 12.55
C ALA A 89 -6.84 6.13 12.85
N GLY A 90 -7.24 6.33 14.11
CA GLY A 90 -8.63 6.53 14.52
C GLY A 90 -9.23 7.88 14.14
N THR A 91 -8.43 8.85 13.74
CA THR A 91 -8.85 10.14 13.20
C THR A 91 -8.30 10.32 11.79
N TYR A 92 -8.87 11.23 10.99
CA TYR A 92 -8.38 11.50 9.64
C TYR A 92 -6.91 11.91 9.63
N ILE A 93 -6.52 12.86 10.49
CA ILE A 93 -5.11 13.29 10.58
C ILE A 93 -4.21 12.16 11.03
N GLY A 94 -4.61 11.38 12.05
CA GLY A 94 -3.86 10.20 12.51
C GLY A 94 -3.72 9.13 11.42
N MET A 95 -4.76 8.93 10.62
CA MET A 95 -4.73 8.03 9.47
C MET A 95 -3.70 8.48 8.43
N GLU A 96 -3.71 9.76 8.05
CA GLU A 96 -2.74 10.31 7.08
C GLU A 96 -1.29 10.23 7.59
N GLN A 97 -1.08 10.48 8.88
CA GLN A 97 0.23 10.31 9.52
C GLN A 97 0.68 8.85 9.50
N THR A 98 -0.22 7.92 9.84
CA THR A 98 0.04 6.47 9.81
C THR A 98 0.35 5.99 8.40
N ASN A 99 -0.42 6.40 7.41
CA ASN A 99 -0.18 6.09 6.00
C ASN A 99 1.17 6.63 5.52
N THR A 100 1.51 7.87 5.89
CA THR A 100 2.78 8.48 5.51
C THR A 100 3.97 7.71 6.10
N ASP A 101 3.91 7.35 7.39
CA ASP A 101 4.95 6.54 8.03
C ASP A 101 5.07 5.15 7.39
N ALA A 102 3.95 4.50 7.11
CA ALA A 102 3.89 3.20 6.43
C ALA A 102 4.57 3.25 5.05
N LEU A 103 4.26 4.27 4.24
CA LEU A 103 4.87 4.47 2.93
C LEU A 103 6.38 4.68 3.02
N VAL A 104 6.83 5.58 3.92
CA VAL A 104 8.27 5.84 4.11
C VAL A 104 9.01 4.58 4.56
N ARG A 105 8.46 3.83 5.52
CA ARG A 105 9.05 2.56 5.97
C ARG A 105 9.11 1.53 4.84
N GLY A 106 8.01 1.32 4.14
CA GLY A 106 7.96 0.36 3.04
C GLY A 106 8.95 0.69 1.92
N MET A 107 8.96 1.93 1.45
CA MET A 107 9.87 2.37 0.39
C MET A 107 11.35 2.35 0.79
N THR A 108 11.66 2.50 2.07
CA THR A 108 13.05 2.49 2.56
C THR A 108 13.50 1.13 3.12
N GLY A 109 12.65 0.11 3.05
CA GLY A 109 12.94 -1.21 3.64
C GLY A 109 13.07 -1.14 5.16
N GLY A 110 12.25 -0.34 5.82
CA GLY A 110 12.23 -0.15 7.28
C GLY A 110 13.32 0.77 7.84
N ARG A 111 14.21 1.28 7.01
CA ARG A 111 15.35 2.09 7.48
C ARG A 111 14.98 3.49 7.93
N ARG A 112 13.87 4.03 7.47
CA ARG A 112 13.36 5.35 7.83
C ARG A 112 11.90 5.25 8.23
N GLY A 113 11.44 6.14 9.07
CA GLY A 113 10.07 6.36 9.46
C GLY A 113 9.83 7.85 9.69
N CYS A 114 8.59 8.23 9.90
CA CYS A 114 8.19 9.59 10.17
C CYS A 114 7.98 9.81 11.68
N ARG A 115 8.29 11.02 12.14
CA ARG A 115 7.89 11.53 13.47
C ARG A 115 7.02 12.74 13.24
N PHE A 116 5.84 12.73 13.83
CA PHE A 116 4.90 13.85 13.75
C PHE A 116 4.86 14.56 15.09
N PRO A 117 4.79 15.93 15.11
CA PRO A 117 4.55 16.66 16.35
C PRO A 117 3.22 16.24 16.98
N GLN A 118 3.21 16.13 18.29
CA GLN A 118 2.00 15.90 19.07
C GLN A 118 1.17 17.17 19.13
#